data_df999977b9d96e1bc40ccad80afd4236
#
_entry.id   df999977b9d96e1bc40ccad80afd4236
#
_cell.length_a   1.000
_cell.length_b   1.000
_cell.length_c   1.000
_cell.angle_alpha   90.00
_cell.angle_beta   90.00
_cell.angle_gamma   90.00
#
_symmetry.space_group_name_H-M   'P 1'
#
loop_
_entity.id
_entity.type
_entity.pdbx_description
1 polymer ?
#
loop_
_entity_poly.entity_id
_entity_poly.type
_entity_poly.pdbx_seq_one_letter_code
_entity_poly.pdbx_strand_id
1 'polypeptide(L)'
;MLNIEPMLGKFVAFFVANKTTAIIIGAVFALLGLIGMFAKSGDIENMKTGLAIKTEKGTTYITKDTFDSIIMAIARNYPELRNIKVETVVSEEGIVANVYAMILPDTVVPALTAKLQENIKSSVLKQTTVEIKEANIKIKGVYLEPQKK
;
A
#
# COMPACT_ATOMS: atom_id res chain seq x y z
N MET A 1 -30.17 -33.35 18.45
CA MET A 1 -30.10 -33.11 17.00
C MET A 1 -31.16 -32.13 16.59
N LEU A 2 -30.81 -30.93 16.21
CA LEU A 2 -31.77 -29.97 15.64
C LEU A 2 -32.24 -30.49 14.29
N ASN A 3 -33.53 -30.76 14.16
CA ASN A 3 -34.15 -31.15 12.91
C ASN A 3 -34.32 -29.91 12.04
N ILE A 4 -33.33 -29.62 11.19
CA ILE A 4 -33.28 -28.44 10.32
C ILE A 4 -34.15 -28.65 9.07
N GLU A 5 -34.51 -29.89 8.77
CA GLU A 5 -35.26 -30.30 7.59
C GLU A 5 -36.63 -29.53 7.42
N PRO A 6 -37.49 -29.42 8.46
CA PRO A 6 -38.76 -28.74 8.26
C PRO A 6 -38.64 -27.21 8.17
N MET A 7 -37.57 -26.63 8.72
CA MET A 7 -37.32 -25.18 8.59
C MET A 7 -36.85 -24.80 7.20
N LEU A 8 -35.92 -25.62 6.62
CA LEU A 8 -35.43 -25.39 5.25
C LEU A 8 -36.56 -25.50 4.22
N GLY A 9 -37.45 -26.50 4.37
CA GLY A 9 -38.58 -26.66 3.47
C GLY A 9 -39.53 -25.48 3.45
N LYS A 10 -39.84 -24.91 4.62
CA LYS A 10 -40.67 -23.69 4.74
C LYS A 10 -39.97 -22.46 4.17
N PHE A 11 -38.67 -22.34 4.34
CA PHE A 11 -37.88 -21.26 3.78
C PHE A 11 -37.86 -21.31 2.24
N VAL A 12 -37.62 -22.47 1.67
CA VAL A 12 -37.62 -22.68 0.22
C VAL A 12 -39.02 -22.46 -0.36
N ALA A 13 -40.08 -22.96 0.29
CA ALA A 13 -41.45 -22.77 -0.16
C ALA A 13 -41.87 -21.29 -0.16
N PHE A 14 -41.41 -20.51 0.84
CA PHE A 14 -41.67 -19.05 0.89
C PHE A 14 -41.02 -18.32 -0.27
N PHE A 15 -39.78 -18.69 -0.63
CA PHE A 15 -39.05 -18.10 -1.77
C PHE A 15 -39.66 -18.48 -3.12
N VAL A 16 -40.14 -19.72 -3.27
CA VAL A 16 -40.78 -20.20 -4.49
C VAL A 16 -42.17 -19.59 -4.70
N ALA A 17 -42.93 -19.36 -3.62
CA ALA A 17 -44.30 -18.77 -3.69
C ALA A 17 -44.26 -17.27 -4.08
N ASN A 18 -43.21 -16.54 -3.72
CA ASN A 18 -43.11 -15.10 -3.97
C ASN A 18 -41.86 -14.78 -4.80
N LYS A 19 -41.90 -15.03 -6.10
CA LYS A 19 -40.79 -14.78 -7.04
C LYS A 19 -40.26 -13.33 -6.98
N THR A 20 -41.16 -12.37 -6.80
CA THR A 20 -40.82 -10.94 -6.70
C THR A 20 -40.04 -10.63 -5.44
N THR A 21 -40.43 -11.22 -4.30
CA THR A 21 -39.73 -11.05 -3.00
C THR A 21 -38.35 -11.70 -3.02
N ALA A 22 -38.21 -12.87 -3.66
CA ALA A 22 -36.93 -13.55 -3.81
C ALA A 22 -35.93 -12.73 -4.65
N ILE A 23 -36.40 -12.07 -5.71
CA ILE A 23 -35.58 -11.20 -6.56
C ILE A 23 -35.10 -9.97 -5.78
N ILE A 24 -35.98 -9.35 -4.99
CA ILE A 24 -35.63 -8.17 -4.18
C ILE A 24 -34.59 -8.53 -3.10
N ILE A 25 -34.78 -9.65 -2.39
CA ILE A 25 -33.83 -10.12 -1.38
C ILE A 25 -32.48 -10.47 -2.03
N GLY A 26 -32.49 -11.17 -3.16
CA GLY A 26 -31.28 -11.49 -3.92
C GLY A 26 -30.52 -10.23 -4.38
N ALA A 27 -31.23 -9.21 -4.85
CA ALA A 27 -30.66 -7.94 -5.25
C ALA A 27 -30.02 -7.18 -4.06
N VAL A 28 -30.67 -7.19 -2.90
CA VAL A 28 -30.13 -6.59 -1.67
C VAL A 28 -28.86 -7.31 -1.20
N PHE A 29 -28.86 -8.65 -1.21
CA PHE A 29 -27.67 -9.42 -0.86
C PHE A 29 -26.51 -9.22 -1.88
N ALA A 30 -26.82 -9.13 -3.17
CA ALA A 30 -25.84 -8.81 -4.20
C ALA A 30 -25.23 -7.41 -3.99
N LEU A 31 -26.07 -6.42 -3.66
CA LEU A 31 -25.63 -5.05 -3.38
C LEU A 31 -24.74 -4.99 -2.13
N LEU A 32 -25.15 -5.66 -1.04
CA LEU A 32 -24.37 -5.75 0.19
C LEU A 32 -23.05 -6.50 -0.03
N GLY A 33 -23.04 -7.55 -0.86
CA GLY A 33 -21.83 -8.27 -1.25
C GLY A 33 -20.89 -7.39 -2.04
N LEU A 34 -21.42 -6.58 -2.98
CA LEU A 34 -20.64 -5.62 -3.74
C LEU A 34 -20.01 -4.55 -2.83
N ILE A 35 -20.80 -3.97 -1.92
CA ILE A 35 -20.30 -2.99 -0.93
C ILE A 35 -19.24 -3.62 -0.03
N GLY A 36 -19.43 -4.86 0.41
CA GLY A 36 -18.43 -5.60 1.20
C GLY A 36 -17.13 -5.85 0.44
N MET A 37 -17.21 -6.03 -0.87
CA MET A 37 -16.03 -6.22 -1.72
C MET A 37 -15.23 -4.91 -1.89
N PHE A 38 -15.92 -3.77 -1.93
CA PHE A 38 -15.27 -2.44 -1.98
C PHE A 38 -14.89 -1.90 -0.59
N ALA A 39 -15.61 -2.29 0.48
CA ALA A 39 -15.28 -1.88 1.85
C ALA A 39 -14.05 -2.59 2.43
N LYS A 40 -13.57 -3.66 1.79
CA LYS A 40 -12.35 -4.37 2.18
C LYS A 40 -11.09 -3.69 1.63
N SER A 41 -11.10 -2.38 1.56
CA SER A 41 -9.99 -1.62 1.02
C SER A 41 -9.35 -0.78 2.10
N GLY A 42 -8.19 -1.16 2.53
CA GLY A 42 -7.11 -0.24 2.83
C GLY A 42 -6.61 -0.20 4.27
N ASP A 43 -7.45 -0.15 5.31
CA ASP A 43 -6.90 0.21 6.61
C ASP A 43 -6.38 -0.95 7.47
N ILE A 44 -6.92 -2.15 7.29
CA ILE A 44 -6.50 -3.33 8.09
C ILE A 44 -5.31 -4.04 7.44
N GLU A 45 -5.17 -3.97 6.12
CA GLU A 45 -4.07 -4.59 5.39
C GLU A 45 -2.75 -3.82 5.60
N ASN A 46 -2.82 -2.51 5.74
CA ASN A 46 -1.67 -1.65 6.04
C ASN A 46 -1.11 -1.86 7.46
N MET A 47 -1.95 -2.23 8.43
CA MET A 47 -1.49 -2.60 9.78
C MET A 47 -0.77 -3.96 9.81
N LYS A 48 -1.12 -4.89 8.91
CA LYS A 48 -0.47 -6.21 8.81
C LYS A 48 0.88 -6.16 8.09
N THR A 49 1.15 -5.12 7.31
CA THR A 49 2.39 -4.95 6.53
C THR A 49 3.38 -4.01 7.23
N GLY A 50 3.20 -3.76 8.52
CA GLY A 50 4.09 -2.95 9.35
C GLY A 50 5.12 -3.78 10.10
N LEU A 51 6.22 -3.13 10.48
CA LEU A 51 7.23 -3.71 11.34
C LEU A 51 6.95 -3.34 12.81
N ALA A 52 6.88 -4.34 13.67
CA ALA A 52 6.72 -4.15 15.11
C ALA A 52 8.10 -4.05 15.76
N ILE A 53 8.40 -2.91 16.37
CA ILE A 53 9.63 -2.68 17.14
C ILE A 53 9.29 -2.75 18.62
N LYS A 54 9.84 -3.72 19.33
CA LYS A 54 9.71 -3.81 20.80
C LYS A 54 10.68 -2.84 21.46
N THR A 55 10.14 -1.96 22.30
CA THR A 55 10.91 -1.09 23.16
C THR A 55 10.61 -1.44 24.62
N GLU A 56 11.45 -1.01 25.55
CA GLU A 56 11.25 -1.25 26.99
C GLU A 56 9.92 -0.70 27.53
N LYS A 57 9.32 0.26 26.85
CA LYS A 57 8.06 0.93 27.24
C LYS A 57 6.84 0.49 26.45
N GLY A 58 7.00 -0.45 25.49
CA GLY A 58 5.87 -0.93 24.67
C GLY A 58 6.30 -1.41 23.29
N THR A 59 5.32 -1.62 22.42
CA THR A 59 5.56 -2.01 21.03
C THR A 59 5.15 -0.87 20.11
N THR A 60 6.08 -0.43 19.26
CA THR A 60 5.81 0.57 18.21
C THR A 60 5.62 -0.14 16.87
N TYR A 61 4.53 0.14 16.19
CA TYR A 61 4.27 -0.35 14.85
C TYR A 61 4.59 0.72 13.84
N ILE A 62 5.51 0.43 12.92
CA ILE A 62 5.83 1.32 11.80
C ILE A 62 5.22 0.70 10.55
N THR A 63 4.25 1.40 9.95
CA THR A 63 3.57 0.93 8.75
C THR A 63 4.41 1.17 7.50
N LYS A 64 4.09 0.44 6.43
CA LYS A 64 4.66 0.63 5.09
C LYS A 64 4.56 2.11 4.65
N ASP A 65 3.40 2.73 4.85
CA ASP A 65 3.14 4.11 4.46
C ASP A 65 4.06 5.11 5.19
N THR A 66 4.47 4.79 6.41
CA THR A 66 5.46 5.60 7.14
C THR A 66 6.82 5.55 6.46
N PHE A 67 7.28 4.36 6.04
CA PHE A 67 8.53 4.23 5.29
C PHE A 67 8.45 4.95 3.94
N ASP A 68 7.35 4.77 3.21
CA ASP A 68 7.12 5.46 1.93
C ASP A 68 7.17 6.99 2.10
N SER A 69 6.57 7.52 3.17
CA SER A 69 6.56 8.96 3.48
C SER A 69 7.94 9.49 3.84
N ILE A 70 8.71 8.77 4.65
CA ILE A 70 10.09 9.15 5.00
C ILE A 70 10.97 9.18 3.75
N ILE A 71 10.93 8.13 2.95
CA ILE A 71 11.73 8.01 1.73
C ILE A 71 11.32 9.08 0.71
N MET A 72 10.02 9.34 0.58
CA MET A 72 9.49 10.41 -0.27
C MET A 72 10.03 11.79 0.16
N ALA A 73 10.05 12.07 1.46
CA ALA A 73 10.59 13.34 2.00
C ALA A 73 12.09 13.48 1.69
N ILE A 74 12.85 12.39 1.81
CA ILE A 74 14.28 12.37 1.46
C ILE A 74 14.47 12.63 -0.04
N ALA A 75 13.72 11.93 -0.89
CA ALA A 75 13.84 12.06 -2.35
C ALA A 75 13.47 13.46 -2.85
N ARG A 76 12.52 14.13 -2.19
CA ARG A 76 12.13 15.52 -2.52
C ARG A 76 13.22 16.55 -2.27
N ASN A 77 14.22 16.26 -1.48
CA ASN A 77 15.36 17.14 -1.25
C ASN A 77 16.35 17.15 -2.44
N TYR A 78 16.14 16.31 -3.43
CA TYR A 78 16.94 16.26 -4.65
C TYR A 78 16.21 17.01 -5.77
N PRO A 79 16.68 18.23 -6.10
CA PRO A 79 16.00 19.08 -7.11
C PRO A 79 16.09 18.52 -8.53
N GLU A 80 16.98 17.57 -8.77
CA GLU A 80 17.12 16.89 -10.06
C GLU A 80 16.02 15.84 -10.32
N LEU A 81 15.29 15.43 -9.28
CA LEU A 81 14.23 14.44 -9.38
C LEU A 81 12.86 15.08 -9.61
N ARG A 82 12.07 14.44 -10.47
CA ARG A 82 10.68 14.82 -10.75
C ARG A 82 9.78 13.59 -10.75
N ASN A 83 8.49 13.80 -10.52
CA ASN A 83 7.47 12.75 -10.54
C ASN A 83 7.85 11.54 -9.68
N ILE A 84 8.27 11.81 -8.45
CA ILE A 84 8.76 10.81 -7.54
C ILE A 84 7.59 9.96 -7.04
N LYS A 85 7.74 8.64 -7.13
CA LYS A 85 6.87 7.64 -6.50
C LYS A 85 7.74 6.70 -5.68
N VAL A 86 7.31 6.41 -4.46
CA VAL A 86 7.98 5.47 -3.56
C VAL A 86 7.08 4.29 -3.29
N GLU A 87 7.66 3.13 -3.21
CA GLU A 87 6.97 1.87 -2.94
C GLU A 87 7.88 0.96 -2.12
N THR A 88 7.53 0.78 -0.86
CA THR A 88 8.29 -0.05 0.07
C THR A 88 7.69 -1.44 0.16
N VAL A 89 8.51 -2.45 0.16
CA VAL A 89 8.13 -3.84 0.41
C VAL A 89 8.74 -4.27 1.73
N VAL A 90 7.87 -4.64 2.67
CA VAL A 90 8.28 -5.18 3.97
C VAL A 90 8.12 -6.68 3.94
N SER A 91 9.20 -7.42 4.18
CA SER A 91 9.24 -8.87 4.20
C SER A 91 10.00 -9.36 5.43
N GLU A 92 9.92 -10.65 5.73
CA GLU A 92 10.70 -11.28 6.80
C GLU A 92 12.21 -11.16 6.58
N GLU A 93 12.63 -11.03 5.32
CA GLU A 93 14.04 -10.87 4.95
C GLU A 93 14.56 -9.43 5.08
N GLY A 94 13.68 -8.45 5.32
CA GLY A 94 14.01 -7.05 5.48
C GLY A 94 13.16 -6.13 4.60
N ILE A 95 13.53 -4.85 4.59
CA ILE A 95 12.82 -3.81 3.88
C ILE A 95 13.53 -3.49 2.57
N VAL A 96 12.77 -3.49 1.48
CA VAL A 96 13.22 -3.06 0.16
C VAL A 96 12.48 -1.79 -0.24
N ALA A 97 13.21 -0.72 -0.53
CA ALA A 97 12.65 0.53 -1.00
C ALA A 97 12.81 0.65 -2.52
N ASN A 98 11.72 0.84 -3.24
CA ASN A 98 11.72 1.14 -4.67
C ASN A 98 11.32 2.60 -4.88
N VAL A 99 12.21 3.39 -5.46
CA VAL A 99 11.97 4.79 -5.80
C VAL A 99 11.91 4.91 -7.31
N TYR A 100 10.80 5.38 -7.82
CA TYR A 100 10.58 5.68 -9.23
C TYR A 100 10.61 7.18 -9.41
N ALA A 101 11.40 7.68 -10.34
CA ALA A 101 11.48 9.10 -10.61
C ALA A 101 11.84 9.39 -12.07
N MET A 102 11.57 10.60 -12.50
CA MET A 102 12.17 11.20 -13.71
C MET A 102 13.30 12.14 -13.28
N ILE A 103 14.26 12.34 -14.14
CA ILE A 103 15.41 13.24 -13.90
C ILE A 103 15.34 14.46 -14.80
N LEU A 104 15.94 15.54 -14.35
CA LEU A 104 16.17 16.71 -15.22
C LEU A 104 17.24 16.40 -16.27
N PRO A 105 17.22 17.10 -17.43
CA PRO A 105 18.32 17.03 -18.39
C PRO A 105 19.67 17.33 -17.74
N ASP A 106 20.74 16.77 -18.29
CA ASP A 106 22.12 16.95 -17.84
C ASP A 106 22.45 16.40 -16.43
N THR A 107 21.55 15.61 -15.86
CA THR A 107 21.78 14.96 -14.56
C THR A 107 22.72 13.75 -14.70
N VAL A 108 23.76 13.71 -13.86
CA VAL A 108 24.68 12.56 -13.79
C VAL A 108 24.02 11.45 -12.93
N VAL A 109 23.34 10.53 -13.59
CA VAL A 109 22.52 9.48 -12.94
C VAL A 109 23.30 8.64 -11.92
N PRO A 110 24.48 8.09 -12.21
CA PRO A 110 25.18 7.23 -11.25
C PRO A 110 25.55 7.94 -9.95
N ALA A 111 25.99 9.20 -10.03
CA ALA A 111 26.35 9.98 -8.87
C ALA A 111 25.12 10.36 -8.02
N LEU A 112 24.02 10.74 -8.67
CA LEU A 112 22.76 11.07 -8.01
C LEU A 112 22.15 9.85 -7.31
N THR A 113 22.07 8.72 -7.99
CA THR A 113 21.47 7.50 -7.43
C THR A 113 22.29 6.95 -6.27
N ALA A 114 23.62 6.96 -6.35
CA ALA A 114 24.48 6.51 -5.24
C ALA A 114 24.26 7.36 -3.97
N LYS A 115 24.23 8.68 -4.10
CA LYS A 115 23.96 9.59 -2.97
C LYS A 115 22.55 9.39 -2.40
N LEU A 116 21.57 9.22 -3.27
CA LEU A 116 20.18 9.00 -2.84
C LEU A 116 20.03 7.68 -2.09
N GLN A 117 20.64 6.60 -2.59
CA GLN A 117 20.62 5.28 -1.93
C GLN A 117 21.25 5.33 -0.54
N GLU A 118 22.42 5.95 -0.41
CA GLU A 118 23.11 6.11 0.88
C GLU A 118 22.29 6.95 1.85
N ASN A 119 21.74 8.06 1.38
CA ASN A 119 20.92 8.95 2.20
C ASN A 119 19.60 8.27 2.66
N ILE A 120 18.95 7.50 1.80
CA ILE A 120 17.76 6.73 2.18
C ILE A 120 18.11 5.73 3.28
N LYS A 121 19.15 4.92 3.11
CA LYS A 121 19.56 3.91 4.09
C LYS A 121 19.90 4.55 5.45
N SER A 122 20.75 5.57 5.45
CA SER A 122 21.19 6.23 6.68
C SER A 122 20.07 6.98 7.39
N SER A 123 19.22 7.69 6.65
CA SER A 123 18.13 8.50 7.25
C SER A 123 17.01 7.62 7.78
N VAL A 124 16.63 6.57 7.09
CA VAL A 124 15.61 5.64 7.58
C VAL A 124 16.11 4.91 8.80
N LEU A 125 17.34 4.42 8.81
CA LEU A 125 17.95 3.79 9.98
C LEU A 125 17.97 4.74 11.20
N LYS A 126 18.34 6.00 10.99
CA LYS A 126 18.37 7.01 12.05
C LYS A 126 16.99 7.33 12.63
N GLN A 127 15.96 7.37 11.79
CA GLN A 127 14.60 7.75 12.21
C GLN A 127 13.79 6.59 12.78
N THR A 128 14.02 5.38 12.27
CA THR A 128 13.19 4.21 12.58
C THR A 128 13.94 3.10 13.31
N THR A 129 15.27 3.19 13.40
CA THR A 129 16.16 2.11 13.87
C THR A 129 16.10 0.83 13.03
N VAL A 130 15.41 0.88 11.89
CA VAL A 130 15.25 -0.22 10.95
C VAL A 130 16.17 -0.04 9.76
N GLU A 131 16.89 -1.09 9.40
CA GLU A 131 17.79 -1.08 8.26
C GLU A 131 17.04 -1.42 6.98
N ILE A 132 17.28 -0.63 5.93
CA ILE A 132 16.83 -0.94 4.58
C ILE A 132 17.85 -1.88 3.91
N LYS A 133 17.40 -3.09 3.57
CA LYS A 133 18.20 -4.09 2.88
C LYS A 133 18.65 -3.57 1.51
N GLU A 134 17.70 -3.08 0.73
CA GLU A 134 17.94 -2.57 -0.62
C GLU A 134 17.19 -1.28 -0.88
N ALA A 135 17.84 -0.33 -1.52
CA ALA A 135 17.25 0.87 -2.06
C ALA A 135 17.42 0.90 -3.58
N ASN A 136 16.35 0.60 -4.30
CA ASN A 136 16.33 0.54 -5.76
C ASN A 136 15.81 1.85 -6.33
N ILE A 137 16.63 2.53 -7.12
CA ILE A 137 16.24 3.75 -7.81
C ILE A 137 15.99 3.43 -9.28
N LYS A 138 14.76 3.64 -9.73
CA LYS A 138 14.33 3.36 -11.11
C LYS A 138 14.02 4.67 -11.82
N ILE A 139 14.91 5.07 -12.72
CA ILE A 139 14.73 6.25 -13.56
C ILE A 139 13.83 5.89 -14.74
N LYS A 140 12.67 6.53 -14.81
CA LYS A 140 11.65 6.28 -15.85
C LYS A 140 11.86 7.11 -17.12
N GLY A 141 12.67 8.15 -17.04
CA GLY A 141 12.94 9.04 -18.19
C GLY A 141 13.44 10.40 -17.75
N VAL A 142 13.58 11.27 -18.74
CA VAL A 142 13.98 12.66 -18.55
C VAL A 142 12.74 13.54 -18.53
N TYR A 143 12.63 14.39 -17.51
CA TYR A 143 11.56 15.35 -17.39
C TYR A 143 11.89 16.59 -18.22
N LEU A 144 11.11 16.83 -19.25
CA LEU A 144 11.20 18.07 -20.05
C LEU A 144 10.13 19.02 -19.54
N GLU A 145 10.52 20.20 -19.06
CA GLU A 145 9.56 21.22 -18.67
C GLU A 145 8.70 21.62 -19.87
N PRO A 146 7.36 21.70 -19.70
CA PRO A 146 6.52 22.19 -20.77
C PRO A 146 6.90 23.63 -21.08
N GLN A 147 7.36 23.85 -22.30
CA GLN A 147 7.67 25.21 -22.80
C GLN A 147 6.39 26.05 -22.67
N LYS A 148 6.40 27.04 -21.76
CA LYS A 148 5.39 28.10 -21.78
C LYS A 148 5.51 28.87 -23.09
N LYS A 149 4.54 28.65 -23.98
CA LYS A 149 4.32 29.52 -25.11
C LYS A 149 3.74 30.85 -24.62
#